data_fe4d1be7f7b66ebc7dfb7e8e449a090a
#
_entry.id   fe4d1be7f7b66ebc7dfb7e8e449a090a
#
_cell.length_a   1.000
_cell.length_b   1.000
_cell.length_c   1.000
_cell.angle_alpha   90.00
_cell.angle_beta   90.00
_cell.angle_gamma   90.00
#
_symmetry.space_group_name_H-M   'P 1'
#
loop_
_entity.id
_entity.type
_entity.pdbx_description
1 polymer ?
#
loop_
_entity_poly.entity_id
_entity_poly.type
_entity_poly.pdbx_seq_one_letter_code
_entity_poly.pdbx_strand_id
1 'polypeptide(L)'
;MFENGALVEGSEPGMNRKTTLDITIVLSGITGMILSYAYLEDPVKKQASLAVLGIVSLVFFLLAVADRDRPGQAADRGAGREGISELLLLGEEDNITDVWDIYGKTSIVFGRDEGENQVDVDLKNTDYAGTVDKEHAVMNFSGGCWYIEDLDSENGTRIRRSGEDKAYKISSREPCRVEMNDTVYLGLAPVRIR
;
A
#
# COMPACT_ATOMS: atom_id res chain seq x y z
N MET A 1 24.22 -40.72 20.26
CA MET A 1 24.16 -39.73 21.32
C MET A 1 25.02 -38.55 20.92
N PHE A 2 24.53 -37.65 20.08
CA PHE A 2 25.15 -36.35 19.79
C PHE A 2 23.99 -35.38 19.50
N GLU A 3 23.76 -34.48 20.44
CA GLU A 3 22.86 -33.33 20.32
C GLU A 3 23.51 -32.31 19.40
N ASN A 4 22.84 -31.99 18.30
CA ASN A 4 23.14 -30.81 17.51
C ASN A 4 22.21 -29.68 17.93
N GLY A 5 22.68 -28.82 18.83
CA GLY A 5 22.08 -27.54 19.11
C GLY A 5 22.26 -26.60 17.92
N ALA A 6 21.21 -26.42 17.12
CA ALA A 6 21.15 -25.37 16.13
C ALA A 6 20.88 -24.05 16.86
N LEU A 7 21.88 -23.16 16.86
CA LEU A 7 21.73 -21.77 17.25
C LEU A 7 20.76 -21.09 16.28
N VAL A 8 19.61 -20.69 16.76
CA VAL A 8 18.70 -19.81 16.02
C VAL A 8 19.36 -18.44 15.97
N GLU A 9 19.95 -18.13 14.84
CA GLU A 9 20.48 -16.81 14.50
C GLU A 9 19.28 -15.86 14.36
N GLY A 10 19.07 -15.03 15.39
CA GLY A 10 18.03 -14.02 15.40
C GLY A 10 18.32 -13.00 14.31
N SER A 11 17.50 -12.98 13.25
CA SER A 11 17.51 -11.93 12.24
C SER A 11 17.10 -10.62 12.90
N GLU A 12 18.04 -9.69 13.05
CA GLU A 12 17.79 -8.31 13.44
C GLU A 12 16.76 -7.70 12.46
N PRO A 13 15.74 -6.96 12.95
CA PRO A 13 14.76 -6.31 12.07
C PRO A 13 15.48 -5.25 11.25
N GLY A 14 15.66 -5.52 9.96
CA GLY A 14 16.31 -4.62 9.01
C GLY A 14 15.64 -3.24 9.00
N MET A 15 16.40 -2.21 9.39
CA MET A 15 15.95 -0.82 9.42
C MET A 15 15.55 -0.35 8.01
N ASN A 16 14.39 0.29 7.88
CA ASN A 16 13.86 0.75 6.62
C ASN A 16 14.80 1.76 5.94
N ARG A 17 15.02 1.61 4.62
CA ARG A 17 15.93 2.45 3.82
C ARG A 17 15.69 3.95 3.99
N LYS A 18 14.42 4.42 4.12
CA LYS A 18 14.10 5.82 4.40
C LYS A 18 14.56 6.23 5.79
N THR A 19 14.25 5.45 6.82
CA THR A 19 14.68 5.70 8.20
C THR A 19 16.21 5.74 8.32
N THR A 20 16.90 4.87 7.58
CA THR A 20 18.37 4.86 7.53
C THR A 20 18.91 6.16 6.91
N LEU A 21 18.31 6.64 5.81
CA LEU A 21 18.71 7.90 5.15
C LEU A 21 18.48 9.10 6.07
N ASP A 22 17.32 9.18 6.74
CA ASP A 22 16.99 10.29 7.62
C ASP A 22 17.94 10.35 8.83
N ILE A 23 18.24 9.22 9.44
CA ILE A 23 19.23 9.11 10.52
C ILE A 23 20.62 9.53 10.03
N THR A 24 21.03 9.12 8.84
CA THR A 24 22.33 9.46 8.26
C THR A 24 22.45 10.98 8.03
N ILE A 25 21.39 11.63 7.54
CA ILE A 25 21.35 13.09 7.34
C ILE A 25 21.47 13.82 8.68
N VAL A 26 20.73 13.40 9.70
CA VAL A 26 20.81 14.01 11.04
C VAL A 26 22.20 13.85 11.64
N LEU A 27 22.80 12.66 11.57
CA LEU A 27 24.16 12.41 12.06
C LEU A 27 25.20 13.24 11.32
N SER A 28 25.09 13.39 9.99
CA SER A 28 26.00 14.24 9.20
C SER A 28 25.88 15.70 9.57
N GLY A 29 24.67 16.19 9.87
CA GLY A 29 24.43 17.56 10.37
C GLY A 29 25.09 17.79 11.73
N ILE A 30 24.97 16.86 12.66
CA ILE A 30 25.61 16.93 13.98
C ILE A 30 27.14 16.94 13.83
N THR A 31 27.69 16.06 13.00
CA THR A 31 29.13 16.01 12.72
C THR A 31 29.63 17.33 12.14
N GLY A 32 28.89 17.92 11.18
CA GLY A 32 29.18 19.22 10.60
C GLY A 32 29.18 20.35 11.65
N MET A 33 28.25 20.35 12.62
CA MET A 33 28.21 21.30 13.72
C MET A 33 29.44 21.19 14.62
N ILE A 34 29.86 20.00 14.97
CA ILE A 34 31.05 19.75 15.78
C ILE A 34 32.33 20.25 15.07
N LEU A 35 32.47 19.91 13.79
CA LEU A 35 33.60 20.39 12.98
C LEU A 35 33.61 21.90 12.83
N SER A 36 32.47 22.52 12.58
CA SER A 36 32.35 23.98 12.52
C SER A 36 32.75 24.65 13.84
N TYR A 37 32.34 24.08 14.97
CA TYR A 37 32.73 24.58 16.29
C TYR A 37 34.23 24.44 16.54
N ALA A 38 34.84 23.34 16.09
CA ALA A 38 36.27 23.05 16.35
C ALA A 38 37.23 23.83 15.45
N TYR A 39 36.86 24.06 14.18
CA TYR A 39 37.80 24.57 13.19
C TYR A 39 37.55 26.02 12.70
N LEU A 40 36.37 26.59 12.92
CA LEU A 40 36.13 28.01 12.59
C LEU A 40 36.61 28.93 13.73
N GLU A 41 37.54 29.80 13.44
CA GLU A 41 38.06 30.79 14.41
C GLU A 41 37.22 32.09 14.42
N ASP A 42 36.63 32.45 13.27
CA ASP A 42 35.78 33.63 13.12
C ASP A 42 34.44 33.46 13.85
N PRO A 43 34.12 34.25 14.89
CA PRO A 43 32.93 34.05 15.70
C PRO A 43 31.63 34.25 14.91
N VAL A 44 31.61 35.15 13.92
CA VAL A 44 30.42 35.40 13.09
C VAL A 44 30.13 34.24 12.17
N LYS A 45 31.16 33.75 11.48
CA LYS A 45 31.02 32.57 10.60
C LYS A 45 30.66 31.34 11.39
N LYS A 46 31.21 31.16 12.58
CA LYS A 46 30.90 30.06 13.49
C LYS A 46 29.43 30.04 13.89
N GLN A 47 28.90 31.20 14.35
CA GLN A 47 27.48 31.31 14.72
C GLN A 47 26.55 31.08 13.51
N ALA A 48 26.90 31.66 12.35
CA ALA A 48 26.09 31.48 11.13
C ALA A 48 26.04 30.00 10.68
N SER A 49 27.18 29.30 10.68
CA SER A 49 27.23 27.90 10.27
C SER A 49 26.48 26.95 11.24
N LEU A 50 26.59 27.21 12.55
CA LEU A 50 25.85 26.45 13.56
C LEU A 50 24.34 26.66 13.42
N ALA A 51 23.90 27.92 13.16
CA ALA A 51 22.48 28.19 12.94
C ALA A 51 21.92 27.48 11.71
N VAL A 52 22.62 27.54 10.58
CA VAL A 52 22.19 26.87 9.33
C VAL A 52 22.13 25.36 9.51
N LEU A 53 23.17 24.73 10.03
CA LEU A 53 23.21 23.27 10.24
C LEU A 53 22.18 22.83 11.28
N GLY A 54 21.92 23.63 12.32
CA GLY A 54 20.89 23.38 13.31
C GLY A 54 19.48 23.40 12.70
N ILE A 55 19.18 24.42 11.88
CA ILE A 55 17.89 24.53 11.18
C ILE A 55 17.69 23.34 10.22
N VAL A 56 18.69 23.01 9.43
CA VAL A 56 18.61 21.87 8.49
C VAL A 56 18.36 20.57 9.25
N SER A 57 19.12 20.29 10.32
CA SER A 57 18.92 19.10 11.15
C SER A 57 17.53 19.05 11.79
N LEU A 58 17.03 20.21 12.27
CA LEU A 58 15.69 20.31 12.85
C LEU A 58 14.59 20.02 11.81
N VAL A 59 14.71 20.59 10.61
CA VAL A 59 13.74 20.35 9.53
C VAL A 59 13.67 18.86 9.16
N PHE A 60 14.84 18.22 8.98
CA PHE A 60 14.86 16.77 8.69
C PHE A 60 14.35 15.94 9.85
N PHE A 61 14.63 16.32 11.09
CA PHE A 61 14.07 15.65 12.26
C PHE A 61 12.54 15.76 12.32
N LEU A 62 12.00 16.97 12.07
CA LEU A 62 10.56 17.19 12.04
C LEU A 62 9.89 16.43 10.88
N LEU A 63 10.52 16.36 9.71
CA LEU A 63 10.02 15.56 8.60
C LEU A 63 10.04 14.05 8.93
N ALA A 64 11.08 13.56 9.57
CA ALA A 64 11.18 12.18 10.01
C ALA A 64 10.12 11.82 11.07
N VAL A 65 9.82 12.73 12.00
CA VAL A 65 8.76 12.58 12.99
C VAL A 65 7.38 12.67 12.34
N ALA A 66 7.15 13.64 11.46
CA ALA A 66 5.88 13.79 10.74
C ALA A 66 5.55 12.60 9.81
N ASP A 67 6.58 11.96 9.23
CA ASP A 67 6.38 10.72 8.46
C ASP A 67 6.09 9.51 9.36
N ARG A 68 6.43 9.60 10.65
CA ARG A 68 6.15 8.58 11.67
C ARG A 68 4.72 8.65 12.20
N ASP A 69 4.14 9.85 12.20
CA ASP A 69 2.78 10.13 12.72
C ASP A 69 1.68 9.97 11.65
N ARG A 70 2.01 9.47 10.44
CA ARG A 70 0.98 9.05 9.48
C ARG A 70 0.42 7.70 9.94
N PRO A 71 -0.75 7.67 10.60
CA PRO A 71 -1.37 6.42 10.99
C PRO A 71 -1.74 5.66 9.72
N GLY A 72 -1.03 4.59 9.42
CA GLY A 72 -1.31 3.70 8.30
C GLY A 72 -0.11 3.14 7.54
N GLN A 73 1.13 3.65 7.73
CA GLN A 73 2.25 3.18 6.90
C GLN A 73 3.24 2.22 7.58
N ALA A 74 3.21 2.03 8.89
CA ALA A 74 4.25 1.26 9.59
C ALA A 74 3.80 -0.12 10.11
N ALA A 75 2.50 -0.39 10.22
CA ALA A 75 2.01 -1.62 10.85
C ALA A 75 1.66 -2.76 9.89
N ASP A 76 1.65 -2.52 8.55
CA ASP A 76 1.06 -3.51 7.62
C ASP A 76 1.91 -3.85 6.39
N ARG A 77 3.24 -3.79 6.48
CA ARG A 77 4.12 -4.13 5.36
C ARG A 77 4.21 -5.63 5.04
N GLY A 78 3.67 -6.48 5.89
CA GLY A 78 3.64 -7.93 5.73
C GLY A 78 2.24 -8.51 5.49
N ALA A 79 1.23 -8.00 6.20
CA ALA A 79 -0.08 -8.65 6.26
C ALA A 79 -0.89 -8.59 4.96
N GLY A 80 -0.77 -7.49 4.18
CA GLY A 80 -1.56 -7.36 2.93
C GLY A 80 -1.03 -8.18 1.76
N ARG A 81 0.26 -8.51 1.76
CA ARG A 81 0.90 -9.24 0.66
C ARG A 81 0.90 -10.76 0.87
N GLU A 82 0.88 -11.19 2.14
CA GLU A 82 0.79 -12.61 2.50
C GLU A 82 -0.66 -13.13 2.57
N GLY A 83 -1.64 -12.21 2.59
CA GLY A 83 -3.05 -12.56 2.78
C GLY A 83 -3.89 -12.62 1.52
N ILE A 84 -3.77 -11.66 0.59
CA ILE A 84 -4.62 -11.57 -0.59
C ILE A 84 -3.82 -12.01 -1.81
N SER A 85 -4.20 -13.15 -2.40
CA SER A 85 -3.52 -13.76 -3.55
C SER A 85 -4.46 -14.11 -4.68
N GLU A 86 -5.77 -14.12 -4.45
CA GLU A 86 -6.75 -14.56 -5.42
C GLU A 86 -8.00 -13.67 -5.41
N LEU A 87 -8.64 -13.59 -6.57
CA LEU A 87 -9.94 -12.98 -6.75
C LEU A 87 -10.89 -14.04 -7.28
N LEU A 88 -12.05 -14.18 -6.65
CA LEU A 88 -13.03 -15.22 -6.97
C LEU A 88 -14.31 -14.57 -7.49
N LEU A 89 -14.71 -14.85 -8.73
CA LEU A 89 -16.03 -14.48 -9.21
C LEU A 89 -17.06 -15.45 -8.59
N LEU A 90 -18.10 -14.89 -8.02
CA LEU A 90 -19.19 -15.67 -7.45
C LEU A 90 -20.37 -15.71 -8.43
N GLY A 91 -20.93 -16.87 -8.62
CA GLY A 91 -22.19 -17.06 -9.30
C GLY A 91 -23.37 -17.12 -8.33
N GLU A 92 -24.47 -17.72 -8.79
CA GLU A 92 -25.62 -17.97 -7.95
C GLU A 92 -25.25 -18.93 -6.80
N GLU A 93 -25.87 -18.73 -5.63
CA GLU A 93 -25.62 -19.51 -4.41
C GLU A 93 -24.16 -19.45 -3.90
N ASP A 94 -23.43 -18.33 -4.19
CA ASP A 94 -22.03 -18.14 -3.79
C ASP A 94 -21.03 -19.20 -4.35
N ASN A 95 -21.41 -19.95 -5.41
CA ASN A 95 -20.49 -20.85 -6.08
C ASN A 95 -19.41 -20.06 -6.83
N ILE A 96 -18.18 -20.58 -6.88
CA ILE A 96 -17.05 -19.93 -7.58
C ILE A 96 -17.15 -20.31 -9.06
N THR A 97 -17.24 -19.31 -9.93
CA THR A 97 -17.28 -19.49 -11.39
C THR A 97 -15.95 -19.24 -12.06
N ASP A 98 -15.18 -18.27 -11.56
CA ASP A 98 -13.85 -17.93 -12.07
C ASP A 98 -12.89 -17.57 -10.93
N VAL A 99 -11.58 -17.75 -11.17
CA VAL A 99 -10.50 -17.46 -10.22
C VAL A 99 -9.36 -16.78 -10.94
N TRP A 100 -8.90 -15.64 -10.41
CA TRP A 100 -7.70 -14.94 -10.88
C TRP A 100 -6.64 -14.94 -9.80
N ASP A 101 -5.44 -15.41 -10.15
CA ASP A 101 -4.24 -15.28 -9.32
C ASP A 101 -3.66 -13.86 -9.46
N ILE A 102 -3.54 -13.18 -8.34
CA ILE A 102 -2.99 -11.83 -8.26
C ILE A 102 -1.68 -11.76 -7.47
N TYR A 103 -1.10 -12.93 -7.16
CA TYR A 103 0.16 -12.99 -6.44
C TYR A 103 1.26 -12.20 -7.16
N GLY A 104 1.92 -11.33 -6.43
CA GLY A 104 3.01 -10.48 -6.96
C GLY A 104 2.56 -9.27 -7.76
N LYS A 105 1.27 -9.13 -8.09
CA LYS A 105 0.73 -7.92 -8.73
C LYS A 105 0.63 -6.77 -7.71
N THR A 106 0.70 -5.55 -8.21
CA THR A 106 0.54 -4.32 -7.42
C THR A 106 -0.59 -3.42 -7.92
N SER A 107 -1.10 -3.73 -9.09
CA SER A 107 -2.26 -3.06 -9.69
C SER A 107 -3.06 -4.09 -10.47
N ILE A 108 -4.39 -3.97 -10.45
CA ILE A 108 -5.33 -4.88 -11.11
C ILE A 108 -6.48 -4.06 -11.65
N VAL A 109 -6.69 -4.13 -12.95
CA VAL A 109 -7.80 -3.47 -13.63
C VAL A 109 -8.93 -4.48 -13.84
N PHE A 110 -10.14 -4.10 -13.42
CA PHE A 110 -11.36 -4.86 -13.61
C PHE A 110 -12.19 -4.25 -14.73
N GLY A 111 -12.71 -5.09 -15.61
CA GLY A 111 -13.57 -4.60 -16.66
C GLY A 111 -13.89 -5.66 -17.71
N ARG A 112 -14.17 -5.21 -18.94
CA ARG A 112 -14.41 -6.08 -20.10
C ARG A 112 -13.32 -5.85 -21.16
N ASP A 113 -12.56 -6.87 -21.49
CA ASP A 113 -11.58 -6.80 -22.58
C ASP A 113 -12.30 -6.70 -23.93
N GLU A 114 -12.25 -5.54 -24.56
CA GLU A 114 -12.81 -5.29 -25.90
C GLU A 114 -11.71 -5.12 -26.96
N GLY A 115 -10.45 -5.48 -26.62
CA GLY A 115 -9.31 -5.52 -27.54
C GLY A 115 -8.53 -4.20 -27.68
N GLU A 116 -9.07 -3.08 -27.21
CA GLU A 116 -8.41 -1.78 -27.18
C GLU A 116 -7.93 -1.38 -25.77
N ASN A 117 -8.45 -2.04 -24.77
CA ASN A 117 -8.13 -1.85 -23.34
C ASN A 117 -7.46 -3.11 -22.77
N GLN A 118 -6.69 -2.94 -21.71
CA GLN A 118 -6.09 -4.05 -20.98
C GLN A 118 -6.74 -4.18 -19.60
N VAL A 119 -7.36 -5.31 -19.35
CA VAL A 119 -7.92 -5.65 -18.04
C VAL A 119 -7.22 -6.89 -17.50
N ASP A 120 -7.01 -6.94 -16.21
CA ASP A 120 -6.43 -8.10 -15.52
C ASP A 120 -7.52 -9.11 -15.13
N VAL A 121 -8.70 -8.60 -14.79
CA VAL A 121 -9.89 -9.37 -14.44
C VAL A 121 -10.95 -9.08 -15.50
N ASP A 122 -10.98 -9.94 -16.52
CA ASP A 122 -11.92 -9.82 -17.64
C ASP A 122 -13.26 -10.45 -17.30
N LEU A 123 -14.31 -9.63 -17.27
CA LEU A 123 -15.68 -10.03 -16.96
C LEU A 123 -16.58 -10.08 -18.22
N LYS A 124 -15.99 -9.98 -19.43
CA LYS A 124 -16.71 -9.95 -20.71
C LYS A 124 -17.58 -11.18 -20.95
N ASN A 125 -17.10 -12.36 -20.58
CA ASN A 125 -17.75 -13.63 -20.83
C ASN A 125 -18.56 -14.16 -19.65
N THR A 126 -18.93 -13.26 -18.72
CA THR A 126 -19.71 -13.62 -17.52
C THR A 126 -21.17 -13.18 -17.68
N ASP A 127 -22.06 -13.74 -16.87
CA ASP A 127 -23.47 -13.34 -16.83
C ASP A 127 -23.67 -11.88 -16.42
N TYR A 128 -22.63 -11.27 -15.83
CA TYR A 128 -22.63 -9.89 -15.34
C TYR A 128 -22.10 -8.88 -16.35
N ALA A 129 -21.62 -9.31 -17.52
CA ALA A 129 -20.93 -8.48 -18.52
C ALA A 129 -21.71 -7.19 -18.88
N GLY A 130 -23.04 -7.28 -18.97
CA GLY A 130 -23.87 -6.13 -19.30
C GLY A 130 -23.92 -5.02 -18.24
N THR A 131 -23.37 -5.25 -17.05
CA THR A 131 -23.34 -4.26 -15.94
C THR A 131 -21.94 -3.78 -15.62
N VAL A 132 -20.93 -4.29 -16.31
CA VAL A 132 -19.53 -3.97 -16.10
C VAL A 132 -19.02 -3.12 -17.26
N ASP A 133 -18.33 -2.02 -16.98
CA ASP A 133 -17.73 -1.16 -18.00
C ASP A 133 -16.42 -1.76 -18.55
N LYS A 134 -15.89 -1.19 -19.65
CA LYS A 134 -14.60 -1.61 -20.25
C LYS A 134 -13.47 -1.50 -19.23
N GLU A 135 -13.41 -0.40 -18.51
CA GLU A 135 -12.55 -0.15 -17.34
C GLU A 135 -13.45 0.29 -16.20
N HIS A 136 -13.85 -0.65 -15.34
CA HIS A 136 -14.86 -0.41 -14.31
C HIS A 136 -14.25 0.08 -13.01
N ALA A 137 -13.20 -0.58 -12.55
CA ALA A 137 -12.50 -0.27 -11.32
C ALA A 137 -11.04 -0.69 -11.40
N VAL A 138 -10.21 -0.11 -10.55
CA VAL A 138 -8.81 -0.51 -10.36
C VAL A 138 -8.55 -0.83 -8.90
N MET A 139 -7.79 -1.88 -8.64
CA MET A 139 -7.34 -2.24 -7.31
C MET A 139 -5.82 -2.08 -7.24
N ASN A 140 -5.33 -1.25 -6.31
CA ASN A 140 -3.92 -0.91 -6.16
C ASN A 140 -3.40 -1.30 -4.80
N PHE A 141 -2.18 -1.85 -4.77
CA PHE A 141 -1.47 -2.16 -3.53
C PHE A 141 -0.59 -0.98 -3.12
N SER A 142 -0.84 -0.40 -1.97
CA SER A 142 -0.11 0.73 -1.44
C SER A 142 0.00 0.67 0.08
N GLY A 143 1.21 0.93 0.59
CA GLY A 143 1.43 0.98 2.04
C GLY A 143 1.16 -0.33 2.81
N GLY A 144 1.20 -1.48 2.12
CA GLY A 144 0.89 -2.78 2.74
C GLY A 144 -0.58 -3.20 2.63
N CYS A 145 -1.43 -2.38 2.02
CA CYS A 145 -2.87 -2.63 1.90
C CYS A 145 -3.32 -2.55 0.45
N TRP A 146 -4.39 -3.25 0.13
CA TRP A 146 -5.09 -3.13 -1.12
C TRP A 146 -6.21 -2.09 -1.03
N TYR A 147 -6.35 -1.29 -2.08
CA TYR A 147 -7.40 -0.28 -2.22
C TYR A 147 -8.06 -0.45 -3.58
N ILE A 148 -9.38 -0.40 -3.60
CA ILE A 148 -10.18 -0.37 -4.82
C ILE A 148 -10.71 1.03 -5.08
N GLU A 149 -10.70 1.45 -6.34
CA GLU A 149 -11.18 2.73 -6.82
C GLU A 149 -12.11 2.51 -8.01
N ASP A 150 -13.29 3.08 -7.96
CA ASP A 150 -14.25 3.09 -9.07
C ASP A 150 -13.81 4.11 -10.13
N LEU A 151 -13.78 3.74 -11.38
CA LEU A 151 -13.32 4.57 -12.50
C LEU A 151 -14.46 5.33 -13.20
N ASP A 152 -15.39 5.88 -12.44
CA ASP A 152 -16.63 6.53 -12.92
C ASP A 152 -17.54 5.56 -13.67
N SER A 153 -17.64 4.34 -13.18
CA SER A 153 -18.43 3.30 -13.82
C SER A 153 -19.95 3.64 -13.81
N GLU A 154 -20.66 3.23 -14.88
CA GLU A 154 -22.10 3.51 -15.03
C GLU A 154 -22.94 2.91 -13.91
N ASN A 155 -22.67 1.66 -13.54
CA ASN A 155 -23.42 0.95 -12.50
C ASN A 155 -22.80 1.07 -11.10
N GLY A 156 -21.61 1.66 -10.99
CA GLY A 156 -20.91 1.90 -9.73
C GLY A 156 -20.33 0.62 -9.11
N THR A 157 -19.38 0.85 -8.24
CA THR A 157 -18.72 -0.20 -7.42
C THR A 157 -19.30 -0.18 -6.00
N ARG A 158 -19.53 -1.36 -5.42
CA ARG A 158 -19.98 -1.54 -4.04
C ARG A 158 -19.07 -2.53 -3.34
N ILE A 159 -18.96 -2.40 -2.01
CA ILE A 159 -18.21 -3.33 -1.17
C ILE A 159 -19.11 -3.89 -0.07
N ARG A 160 -19.05 -5.19 0.15
CA ARG A 160 -19.62 -5.88 1.30
C ARG A 160 -18.48 -6.39 2.15
N ARG A 161 -18.40 -5.91 3.38
CA ARG A 161 -17.37 -6.35 4.32
C ARG A 161 -17.59 -7.79 4.75
N SER A 162 -16.50 -8.47 5.05
CA SER A 162 -16.56 -9.82 5.61
C SER A 162 -17.41 -9.83 6.89
N GLY A 163 -18.38 -10.73 6.95
CA GLY A 163 -19.33 -10.84 8.07
C GLY A 163 -20.49 -9.85 8.06
N GLU A 164 -20.61 -8.98 7.04
CA GLU A 164 -21.75 -8.09 6.86
C GLU A 164 -22.67 -8.58 5.74
N ASP A 165 -23.99 -8.36 5.92
CA ASP A 165 -25.00 -8.69 4.89
C ASP A 165 -25.19 -7.55 3.89
N LYS A 166 -24.82 -6.33 4.26
CA LYS A 166 -25.10 -5.13 3.47
C LYS A 166 -23.86 -4.70 2.67
N ALA A 167 -24.07 -4.44 1.37
CA ALA A 167 -23.07 -3.79 0.52
C ALA A 167 -23.27 -2.27 0.51
N TYR A 168 -22.16 -1.54 0.51
CA TYR A 168 -22.11 -0.07 0.48
C TYR A 168 -21.48 0.38 -0.84
N LYS A 169 -22.07 1.41 -1.46
CA LYS A 169 -21.48 2.03 -2.65
C LYS A 169 -20.24 2.83 -2.23
N ILE A 170 -19.15 2.66 -2.95
CA ILE A 170 -17.96 3.49 -2.79
C ILE A 170 -18.08 4.75 -3.65
N SER A 171 -17.39 5.82 -3.24
CA SER A 171 -17.32 7.05 -4.03
C SER A 171 -16.45 6.80 -5.27
N SER A 172 -16.86 7.36 -6.39
CA SER A 172 -16.05 7.33 -7.62
C SER A 172 -14.77 8.15 -7.44
N ARG A 173 -13.66 7.65 -7.97
CA ARG A 173 -12.33 8.27 -7.87
C ARG A 173 -11.77 8.40 -6.45
N GLU A 174 -12.36 7.71 -5.48
CA GLU A 174 -11.85 7.67 -4.11
C GLU A 174 -11.42 6.25 -3.74
N PRO A 175 -10.13 6.04 -3.37
CA PRO A 175 -9.64 4.72 -2.98
C PRO A 175 -10.31 4.22 -1.69
N CYS A 176 -10.90 3.04 -1.74
CA CYS A 176 -11.51 2.36 -0.61
C CYS A 176 -10.67 1.13 -0.26
N ARG A 177 -10.20 1.02 0.99
CA ARG A 177 -9.43 -0.15 1.44
C ARG A 177 -10.26 -1.42 1.32
N VAL A 178 -9.65 -2.51 0.84
CA VAL A 178 -10.25 -3.84 0.81
C VAL A 178 -9.46 -4.81 1.70
N GLU A 179 -10.15 -5.79 2.27
CA GLU A 179 -9.59 -6.78 3.18
C GLU A 179 -9.95 -8.19 2.70
N MET A 180 -9.26 -9.17 3.26
CA MET A 180 -9.53 -10.58 2.95
C MET A 180 -10.98 -10.96 3.27
N ASN A 181 -11.61 -11.71 2.39
CA ASN A 181 -13.02 -12.11 2.41
C ASN A 181 -14.05 -11.00 2.20
N ASP A 182 -13.62 -9.76 1.94
CA ASP A 182 -14.54 -8.75 1.41
C ASP A 182 -15.07 -9.19 0.04
N THR A 183 -16.29 -8.77 -0.31
CA THR A 183 -16.85 -8.96 -1.65
C THR A 183 -17.07 -7.60 -2.30
N VAL A 184 -16.41 -7.41 -3.43
CA VAL A 184 -16.56 -6.22 -4.27
C VAL A 184 -17.57 -6.53 -5.38
N TYR A 185 -18.53 -5.66 -5.58
CA TYR A 185 -19.51 -5.74 -6.65
C TYR A 185 -19.17 -4.71 -7.73
N LEU A 186 -18.81 -5.18 -8.90
CA LEU A 186 -18.57 -4.36 -10.10
C LEU A 186 -19.86 -4.35 -10.92
N GLY A 187 -20.66 -3.29 -10.76
CA GLY A 187 -22.07 -3.36 -11.16
C GLY A 187 -22.79 -4.48 -10.39
N LEU A 188 -23.12 -5.58 -11.06
CA LEU A 188 -23.72 -6.76 -10.42
C LEU A 188 -22.72 -7.92 -10.22
N ALA A 189 -21.51 -7.86 -10.77
CA ALA A 189 -20.50 -8.91 -10.66
C ALA A 189 -19.89 -9.00 -9.25
N PRO A 190 -20.14 -10.04 -8.46
CA PRO A 190 -19.58 -10.21 -7.12
C PRO A 190 -18.21 -10.86 -7.20
N VAL A 191 -17.16 -10.13 -6.82
CA VAL A 191 -15.78 -10.62 -6.74
C VAL A 191 -15.35 -10.65 -5.28
N ARG A 192 -15.06 -11.84 -4.76
CA ARG A 192 -14.54 -12.04 -3.40
C ARG A 192 -13.03 -11.96 -3.39
N ILE A 193 -12.50 -11.24 -2.42
CA ILE A 193 -11.06 -11.06 -2.16
C ILE A 193 -10.56 -12.24 -1.30
N ARG A 194 -9.56 -12.97 -1.78
CA ARG A 194 -9.00 -14.13 -1.06
C ARG A 194 -7.48 -14.20 -1.05
#